data_5cac35ecc2395383704a5900a3442f94
#
_entry.id   5cac35ecc2395383704a5900a3442f94
#
_cell.length_a   1.000
_cell.length_b   1.000
_cell.length_c   1.000
_cell.angle_alpha   90.00
_cell.angle_beta   90.00
_cell.angle_gamma   90.00
#
_symmetry.space_group_name_H-M   'P 1'
#
loop_
_entity.id
_entity.type
_entity.pdbx_description
1 polymer ?
#
loop_
_entity_poly.entity_id
_entity_poly.type
_entity_poly.pdbx_seq_one_letter_code
_entity_poly.pdbx_strand_id
1 'polypeptide(L)'
;MKRKFWWPILLLVVLIFGGWLIVSQSLRDNASQQYEKTKVPTLFLHGYGSSHRAEEHMTQAIVKAGVTQNVIRATVSKDGTVKLQGALPQSAYNPLVEVEFEDNKNANYRQNGVWLKNVLVKLQKTYGFKKFNAVAHSMGNLTLAYYMLD
;
A
#
# COMPACT_ATOMS: atom_id res chain seq x y z
N MET A 1 36.01 -44.62 -1.76
CA MET A 1 34.94 -43.62 -2.12
C MET A 1 35.47 -42.24 -1.77
N LYS A 2 35.81 -41.39 -2.76
CA LYS A 2 36.24 -40.04 -2.52
C LYS A 2 35.01 -39.19 -2.16
N ARG A 3 34.89 -38.76 -0.87
CA ARG A 3 33.87 -37.75 -0.45
C ARG A 3 34.16 -36.46 -1.21
N LYS A 4 33.30 -36.14 -2.20
CA LYS A 4 33.40 -34.89 -2.92
C LYS A 4 33.22 -33.73 -1.90
N PHE A 5 34.26 -32.93 -1.79
CA PHE A 5 34.35 -31.80 -0.86
C PHE A 5 33.49 -30.64 -1.39
N TRP A 6 32.25 -30.54 -0.96
CA TRP A 6 31.28 -29.51 -1.41
C TRP A 6 31.30 -28.26 -0.53
N TRP A 7 32.09 -28.26 0.52
CA TRP A 7 32.18 -27.18 1.49
C TRP A 7 32.60 -25.83 0.87
N PRO A 8 33.58 -25.70 -0.04
CA PRO A 8 33.93 -24.42 -0.61
C PRO A 8 32.83 -23.82 -1.47
N ILE A 9 32.05 -24.67 -2.17
CA ILE A 9 30.91 -24.20 -2.97
C ILE A 9 29.80 -23.68 -2.05
N LEU A 10 29.48 -24.39 -0.97
CA LEU A 10 28.50 -23.96 0.00
C LEU A 10 28.89 -22.65 0.66
N LEU A 11 30.15 -22.48 1.02
CA LEU A 11 30.68 -21.28 1.62
C LEU A 11 30.63 -20.08 0.65
N LEU A 12 30.92 -20.30 -0.61
CA LEU A 12 30.81 -19.30 -1.67
C LEU A 12 29.36 -18.84 -1.86
N VAL A 13 28.41 -19.78 -1.88
CA VAL A 13 26.97 -19.46 -1.99
C VAL A 13 26.48 -18.64 -0.79
N VAL A 14 26.90 -19.01 0.42
CA VAL A 14 26.55 -18.25 1.64
C VAL A 14 27.13 -16.84 1.62
N LEU A 15 28.38 -16.68 1.16
CA LEU A 15 29.02 -15.35 1.04
C LEU A 15 28.33 -14.47 -0.01
N ILE A 16 28.00 -15.04 -1.18
CA ILE A 16 27.29 -14.30 -2.24
C ILE A 16 25.89 -13.90 -1.77
N PHE A 17 25.14 -14.82 -1.15
CA PHE A 17 23.79 -14.55 -0.67
C PHE A 17 23.82 -13.55 0.51
N GLY A 18 24.73 -13.70 1.45
CA GLY A 18 24.95 -12.78 2.56
C GLY A 18 25.33 -11.38 2.08
N GLY A 19 26.26 -11.29 1.14
CA GLY A 19 26.67 -10.01 0.50
C GLY A 19 25.48 -9.35 -0.22
N TRP A 20 24.70 -10.13 -0.97
CA TRP A 20 23.50 -9.61 -1.65
C TRP A 20 22.45 -9.08 -0.67
N LEU A 21 22.23 -9.76 0.46
CA LEU A 21 21.31 -9.30 1.50
C LEU A 21 21.78 -7.96 2.10
N ILE A 22 23.05 -7.84 2.44
CA ILE A 22 23.63 -6.61 3.03
C ILE A 22 23.51 -5.45 2.04
N VAL A 23 23.88 -5.65 0.77
CA VAL A 23 23.77 -4.61 -0.26
C VAL A 23 22.32 -4.22 -0.49
N SER A 24 21.41 -5.18 -0.59
CA SER A 24 19.99 -4.91 -0.80
C SER A 24 19.34 -4.16 0.37
N GLN A 25 19.80 -4.41 1.59
CA GLN A 25 19.36 -3.71 2.79
C GLN A 25 19.92 -2.28 2.84
N SER A 26 21.21 -2.11 2.56
CA SER A 26 21.86 -0.79 2.49
C SER A 26 21.22 0.11 1.43
N LEU A 27 20.88 -0.44 0.26
CA LEU A 27 20.18 0.32 -0.80
C LEU A 27 18.78 0.75 -0.35
N ARG A 28 18.05 -0.09 0.37
CA ARG A 28 16.73 0.24 0.95
C ARG A 28 16.83 1.30 2.04
N ASP A 29 17.83 1.19 2.92
CA ASP A 29 18.04 2.14 4.00
C ASP A 29 18.41 3.53 3.46
N ASN A 30 19.25 3.61 2.43
CA ASN A 30 19.59 4.86 1.75
C ASN A 30 18.37 5.48 1.06
N ALA A 31 17.54 4.69 0.38
CA ALA A 31 16.30 5.18 -0.23
C ALA A 31 15.32 5.69 0.83
N SER A 32 15.18 4.97 1.95
CA SER A 32 14.27 5.39 3.04
C SER A 32 14.73 6.66 3.78
N GLN A 33 16.00 7.03 3.71
CA GLN A 33 16.53 8.29 4.25
C GLN A 33 16.25 9.49 3.33
N GLN A 34 16.00 9.25 2.03
CA GLN A 34 15.72 10.28 1.04
C GLN A 34 14.29 10.83 1.15
N TYR A 35 13.38 10.09 1.78
CA TYR A 35 11.96 10.45 1.87
C TYR A 35 11.57 10.82 3.30
N GLU A 36 10.77 11.88 3.41
CA GLU A 36 10.19 12.26 4.70
C GLU A 36 9.32 11.13 5.25
N LYS A 37 9.55 10.75 6.51
CA LYS A 37 8.77 9.72 7.20
C LYS A 37 7.57 10.36 7.89
N THR A 38 6.38 10.06 7.41
CA THR A 38 5.13 10.55 7.98
C THR A 38 4.20 9.41 8.39
N LYS A 39 3.31 9.69 9.33
CA LYS A 39 2.21 8.80 9.71
C LYS A 39 0.96 9.01 8.83
N VAL A 40 0.98 9.97 7.93
CA VAL A 40 -0.14 10.28 7.05
C VAL A 40 -0.24 9.20 5.96
N PRO A 41 -1.36 8.46 5.86
CA PRO A 41 -1.53 7.47 4.81
C PRO A 41 -1.77 8.12 3.45
N THR A 42 -1.34 7.46 2.38
CA THR A 42 -1.74 7.78 1.01
C THR A 42 -2.74 6.75 0.51
N LEU A 43 -3.95 7.20 0.20
CA LEU A 43 -5.02 6.37 -0.35
C LEU A 43 -4.94 6.37 -1.87
N PHE A 44 -5.11 5.18 -2.47
CA PHE A 44 -5.15 4.99 -3.92
C PHE A 44 -6.57 4.59 -4.32
N LEU A 45 -7.19 5.36 -5.23
CA LEU A 45 -8.59 5.25 -5.61
C LEU A 45 -8.70 4.92 -7.10
N HIS A 46 -9.22 3.75 -7.43
CA HIS A 46 -9.35 3.26 -8.80
C HIS A 46 -10.46 3.94 -9.60
N GLY A 47 -10.41 3.77 -10.92
CA GLY A 47 -11.42 4.23 -11.87
C GLY A 47 -12.63 3.29 -12.00
N TYR A 48 -13.62 3.72 -12.82
CA TYR A 48 -14.85 2.97 -13.11
C TYR A 48 -14.53 1.60 -13.72
N GLY A 49 -15.18 0.57 -13.21
CA GLY A 49 -15.02 -0.81 -13.67
C GLY A 49 -13.66 -1.44 -13.36
N SER A 50 -12.83 -0.77 -12.57
CA SER A 50 -11.50 -1.22 -12.18
C SER A 50 -11.49 -1.82 -10.76
N SER A 51 -10.30 -2.07 -10.23
CA SER A 51 -10.08 -2.58 -8.87
C SER A 51 -8.76 -2.01 -8.33
N HIS A 52 -8.38 -2.37 -7.10
CA HIS A 52 -7.08 -2.06 -6.51
C HIS A 52 -5.89 -2.34 -7.44
N ARG A 53 -6.02 -3.30 -8.38
CA ARG A 53 -4.94 -3.68 -9.32
C ARG A 53 -4.51 -2.54 -10.25
N ALA A 54 -5.39 -1.56 -10.49
CA ALA A 54 -5.04 -0.41 -11.32
C ALA A 54 -3.90 0.42 -10.71
N GLU A 55 -3.88 0.54 -9.40
CA GLU A 55 -2.91 1.34 -8.64
C GLU A 55 -1.78 0.48 -8.04
N GLU A 56 -1.89 -0.84 -8.11
CA GLU A 56 -0.91 -1.78 -7.55
C GLU A 56 0.50 -1.59 -8.14
N HIS A 57 0.61 -1.23 -9.41
CA HIS A 57 1.89 -0.90 -10.03
C HIS A 57 2.56 0.31 -9.36
N MET A 58 1.79 1.32 -8.98
CA MET A 58 2.31 2.50 -8.28
C MET A 58 2.72 2.17 -6.85
N THR A 59 1.87 1.45 -6.11
CA THR A 59 2.19 1.05 -4.73
C THR A 59 3.41 0.14 -4.68
N GLN A 60 3.54 -0.81 -5.62
CA GLN A 60 4.73 -1.67 -5.75
C GLN A 60 5.98 -0.89 -6.13
N ALA A 61 5.87 0.11 -7.02
CA ALA A 61 6.99 0.97 -7.38
C ALA A 61 7.49 1.78 -6.16
N ILE A 62 6.58 2.30 -5.33
CA ILE A 62 6.88 3.01 -4.09
C ILE A 62 7.58 2.08 -3.08
N VAL A 63 7.09 0.84 -2.95
CA VAL A 63 7.71 -0.19 -2.10
C VAL A 63 9.10 -0.55 -2.62
N LYS A 64 9.25 -0.75 -3.92
CA LYS A 64 10.54 -1.06 -4.57
C LYS A 64 11.55 0.08 -4.43
N ALA A 65 11.09 1.31 -4.46
CA ALA A 65 11.93 2.50 -4.22
C ALA A 65 12.37 2.65 -2.75
N GLY A 66 11.89 1.80 -1.83
CA GLY A 66 12.28 1.82 -0.43
C GLY A 66 11.59 2.90 0.41
N VAL A 67 10.56 3.58 -0.14
CA VAL A 67 9.82 4.63 0.57
C VAL A 67 9.06 4.06 1.77
N THR A 68 8.44 2.88 1.60
CA THR A 68 7.71 2.16 2.65
C THR A 68 7.55 0.68 2.30
N GLN A 69 7.27 -0.14 3.31
CA GLN A 69 6.82 -1.53 3.16
C GLN A 69 5.37 -1.70 3.66
N ASN A 70 4.74 -0.61 4.07
CA ASN A 70 3.47 -0.59 4.78
C ASN A 70 2.33 -0.40 3.79
N VAL A 71 1.81 -1.48 3.23
CA VAL A 71 0.68 -1.48 2.29
C VAL A 71 -0.46 -2.30 2.89
N ILE A 72 -1.66 -1.74 2.90
CA ILE A 72 -2.90 -2.43 3.24
C ILE A 72 -3.95 -2.17 2.18
N ARG A 73 -4.98 -3.01 2.12
CA ARG A 73 -6.15 -2.81 1.27
C ARG A 73 -7.40 -2.57 2.11
N ALA A 74 -8.23 -1.64 1.66
CA ALA A 74 -9.56 -1.37 2.19
C ALA A 74 -10.61 -1.72 1.13
N THR A 75 -11.30 -2.83 1.29
CA THR A 75 -12.39 -3.25 0.40
C THR A 75 -13.71 -2.78 0.99
N VAL A 76 -14.53 -2.14 0.17
CA VAL A 76 -15.84 -1.62 0.54
C VAL A 76 -16.91 -2.42 -0.20
N SER A 77 -17.77 -3.09 0.55
CA SER A 77 -18.93 -3.80 0.00
C SER A 77 -20.05 -2.85 -0.41
N LYS A 78 -21.04 -3.37 -1.15
CA LYS A 78 -22.17 -2.56 -1.69
C LYS A 78 -22.98 -1.85 -0.60
N ASP A 79 -23.04 -2.42 0.59
CA ASP A 79 -23.70 -1.82 1.76
C ASP A 79 -22.84 -0.77 2.49
N GLY A 80 -21.62 -0.55 2.02
CA GLY A 80 -20.66 0.40 2.62
C GLY A 80 -19.84 -0.16 3.78
N THR A 81 -19.91 -1.47 4.06
CA THR A 81 -19.08 -2.12 5.06
C THR A 81 -17.62 -2.16 4.59
N VAL A 82 -16.69 -1.79 5.46
CA VAL A 82 -15.25 -1.74 5.14
C VAL A 82 -14.49 -2.87 5.81
N LYS A 83 -13.81 -3.66 5.00
CA LYS A 83 -12.88 -4.71 5.43
C LYS A 83 -11.45 -4.28 5.13
N LEU A 84 -10.58 -4.30 6.14
CA LEU A 84 -9.14 -4.09 5.96
C LEU A 84 -8.44 -5.43 5.78
N GLN A 85 -7.54 -5.50 4.81
CA GLN A 85 -6.67 -6.65 4.54
C GLN A 85 -5.22 -6.19 4.72
N GLY A 86 -4.44 -7.01 5.44
CA GLY A 86 -3.12 -6.62 5.96
C GLY A 86 -3.21 -5.89 7.30
N ALA A 87 -2.06 -5.55 7.86
CA ALA A 87 -1.94 -4.83 9.11
C ALA A 87 -0.77 -3.84 9.05
N LEU A 88 -0.93 -2.70 9.70
CA LEU A 88 0.13 -1.71 9.85
C LEU A 88 0.69 -1.80 11.28
N PRO A 89 2.00 -1.95 11.46
CA PRO A 89 2.62 -1.86 12.77
C PRO A 89 2.54 -0.42 13.29
N GLN A 90 2.64 -0.22 14.61
CA GLN A 90 2.66 1.13 15.20
C GLN A 90 3.82 1.99 14.69
N SER A 91 4.92 1.36 14.31
CA SER A 91 6.09 2.01 13.70
C SER A 91 5.91 2.33 12.22
N ALA A 92 4.77 1.97 11.60
CA ALA A 92 4.54 2.23 10.17
C ALA A 92 4.74 3.70 9.82
N TYR A 93 5.46 3.96 8.75
CA TYR A 93 5.61 5.27 8.13
C TYR A 93 5.24 5.19 6.65
N ASN A 94 4.79 6.31 6.09
CA ASN A 94 4.33 6.44 4.71
C ASN A 94 3.37 5.29 4.31
N PRO A 95 2.34 4.97 5.11
CA PRO A 95 1.47 3.84 4.82
C PRO A 95 0.66 4.08 3.54
N LEU A 96 0.52 3.03 2.72
CA LEU A 96 -0.25 3.03 1.48
C LEU A 96 -1.54 2.24 1.72
N VAL A 97 -2.66 2.77 1.25
CA VAL A 97 -3.98 2.15 1.36
C VAL A 97 -4.59 2.02 -0.03
N GLU A 98 -4.66 0.81 -0.55
CA GLU A 98 -5.37 0.50 -1.79
C GLU A 98 -6.87 0.40 -1.49
N VAL A 99 -7.66 1.33 -2.02
CA VAL A 99 -9.12 1.33 -1.83
C VAL A 99 -9.78 0.60 -2.98
N GLU A 100 -10.65 -0.36 -2.66
CA GLU A 100 -11.41 -1.14 -3.62
C GLU A 100 -12.90 -1.08 -3.31
N PHE A 101 -13.71 -0.71 -4.30
CA PHE A 101 -15.17 -0.80 -4.22
C PHE A 101 -15.63 -2.07 -4.93
N GLU A 102 -16.34 -2.96 -4.21
CA GLU A 102 -16.91 -4.18 -4.82
C GLU A 102 -17.88 -3.83 -5.95
N ASP A 103 -18.70 -2.77 -5.75
CA ASP A 103 -19.51 -2.21 -6.82
C ASP A 103 -18.73 -1.14 -7.60
N ASN A 104 -17.72 -1.59 -8.33
CA ASN A 104 -16.78 -0.74 -9.07
C ASN A 104 -17.38 -0.03 -10.29
N LYS A 105 -18.64 -0.31 -10.62
CA LYS A 105 -19.43 0.34 -11.69
C LYS A 105 -20.52 1.24 -11.17
N ASN A 106 -20.55 1.53 -9.88
CA ASN A 106 -21.52 2.44 -9.31
C ASN A 106 -21.35 3.86 -9.86
N ALA A 107 -22.35 4.33 -10.60
CA ALA A 107 -22.39 5.68 -11.15
C ALA A 107 -22.96 6.73 -10.18
N ASN A 108 -23.43 6.32 -9.01
CA ASN A 108 -23.81 7.24 -7.94
C ASN A 108 -22.55 7.70 -7.19
N TYR A 109 -21.88 8.75 -7.70
CA TYR A 109 -20.64 9.25 -7.14
C TYR A 109 -20.77 9.82 -5.73
N ARG A 110 -21.97 10.29 -5.35
CA ARG A 110 -22.25 10.70 -3.96
C ARG A 110 -22.17 9.47 -3.04
N GLN A 111 -22.75 8.34 -3.43
CA GLN A 111 -22.61 7.09 -2.69
C GLN A 111 -21.17 6.63 -2.58
N ASN A 112 -20.38 6.79 -3.65
CA ASN A 112 -18.95 6.47 -3.62
C ASN A 112 -18.21 7.38 -2.63
N GLY A 113 -18.58 8.65 -2.53
CA GLY A 113 -18.05 9.58 -1.50
C GLY A 113 -18.36 9.11 -0.08
N VAL A 114 -19.59 8.63 0.17
CA VAL A 114 -19.98 8.02 1.47
C VAL A 114 -19.14 6.77 1.75
N TRP A 115 -18.89 5.93 0.76
CA TRP A 115 -18.03 4.74 0.92
C TRP A 115 -16.59 5.12 1.25
N LEU A 116 -16.05 6.15 0.61
CA LEU A 116 -14.72 6.68 0.97
C LEU A 116 -14.70 7.20 2.41
N LYS A 117 -15.73 7.92 2.84
CA LYS A 117 -15.88 8.35 4.24
C LYS A 117 -15.84 7.15 5.21
N ASN A 118 -16.51 6.06 4.88
CA ASN A 118 -16.50 4.85 5.69
C ASN A 118 -15.09 4.24 5.80
N VAL A 119 -14.31 4.25 4.69
CA VAL A 119 -12.88 3.85 4.70
C VAL A 119 -12.09 4.73 5.67
N LEU A 120 -12.21 6.06 5.56
CA LEU A 120 -11.50 7.00 6.42
C LEU A 120 -11.86 6.83 7.90
N VAL A 121 -13.15 6.66 8.21
CA VAL A 121 -13.61 6.37 9.57
C VAL A 121 -13.03 5.04 10.10
N LYS A 122 -12.99 4.01 9.26
CA LYS A 122 -12.40 2.72 9.61
C LYS A 122 -10.92 2.84 9.90
N LEU A 123 -10.17 3.55 9.05
CA LEU A 123 -8.74 3.80 9.21
C LEU A 123 -8.45 4.63 10.47
N GLN A 124 -9.27 5.66 10.73
CA GLN A 124 -9.16 6.48 11.94
C GLN A 124 -9.37 5.64 13.21
N LYS A 125 -10.42 4.80 13.24
CA LYS A 125 -10.72 3.93 14.38
C LYS A 125 -9.65 2.87 14.61
N THR A 126 -9.04 2.34 13.53
CA THR A 126 -8.08 1.24 13.63
C THR A 126 -6.65 1.73 13.89
N TYR A 127 -6.24 2.85 13.28
CA TYR A 127 -4.84 3.31 13.28
C TYR A 127 -4.67 4.74 13.81
N GLY A 128 -5.75 5.46 14.12
CA GLY A 128 -5.71 6.83 14.62
C GLY A 128 -5.37 7.89 13.56
N PHE A 129 -5.48 7.60 12.27
CA PHE A 129 -5.19 8.55 11.22
C PHE A 129 -6.15 9.74 11.24
N LYS A 130 -5.63 10.97 11.21
CA LYS A 130 -6.40 12.23 11.23
C LYS A 130 -6.28 13.01 9.92
N LYS A 131 -5.33 12.65 9.07
CA LYS A 131 -5.06 13.25 7.75
C LYS A 131 -4.78 12.13 6.76
N PHE A 132 -4.93 12.41 5.49
CA PHE A 132 -4.57 11.50 4.41
C PHE A 132 -4.13 12.28 3.17
N ASN A 133 -3.34 11.63 2.32
CA ASN A 133 -3.10 12.02 0.94
C ASN A 133 -3.94 11.10 0.05
N ALA A 134 -4.28 11.56 -1.15
CA ALA A 134 -4.99 10.75 -2.12
C ALA A 134 -4.30 10.78 -3.49
N VAL A 135 -4.22 9.61 -4.10
CA VAL A 135 -3.92 9.41 -5.52
C VAL A 135 -5.16 8.79 -6.13
N ALA A 136 -5.78 9.48 -7.07
CA ALA A 136 -7.05 9.07 -7.63
C ALA A 136 -6.99 9.07 -9.16
N HIS A 137 -7.62 8.06 -9.77
CA HIS A 137 -7.72 7.90 -11.22
C HIS A 137 -9.19 7.93 -11.66
N SER A 138 -9.52 8.72 -12.70
CA SER A 138 -10.85 8.75 -13.32
C SER A 138 -11.99 8.90 -12.30
N MET A 139 -12.89 7.90 -12.16
CA MET A 139 -13.98 7.88 -11.17
C MET A 139 -13.49 8.11 -9.73
N GLY A 140 -12.28 7.68 -9.40
CA GLY A 140 -11.69 7.93 -8.08
C GLY A 140 -11.59 9.41 -7.74
N ASN A 141 -11.33 10.29 -8.74
CA ASN A 141 -11.34 11.75 -8.54
C ASN A 141 -12.74 12.26 -8.21
N LEU A 142 -13.77 11.75 -8.87
CA LEU A 142 -15.17 12.11 -8.56
C LEU A 142 -15.56 11.63 -7.17
N THR A 143 -15.17 10.40 -6.82
CA THR A 143 -15.36 9.87 -5.46
C THR A 143 -14.76 10.79 -4.39
N LEU A 144 -13.51 11.22 -4.61
CA LEU A 144 -12.83 12.14 -3.72
C LEU A 144 -13.52 13.50 -3.66
N ALA A 145 -13.90 14.06 -4.82
CA ALA A 145 -14.61 15.34 -4.89
C ALA A 145 -15.94 15.31 -4.13
N TYR A 146 -16.76 14.29 -4.33
CA TYR A 146 -18.03 14.13 -3.61
C TYR A 146 -17.85 13.91 -2.11
N TYR A 147 -16.81 13.20 -1.70
CA TYR A 147 -16.45 13.10 -0.28
C TYR A 147 -16.11 14.45 0.34
N MET A 148 -15.44 15.34 -0.41
CA MET A 148 -15.05 16.68 0.08
C MET A 148 -16.21 17.69 0.10
N LEU A 149 -17.29 17.42 -0.63
CA LEU A 149 -18.48 18.28 -0.72
C LEU A 149 -19.54 17.96 0.34
N ASP A 150 -19.49 16.76 0.96
CA ASP A 150 -20.41 16.27 1.99
C ASP A 150 -19.79 16.36 3.41
#